data_8763eb5db6fdb091649f5039b3e9475a
#
_entry.id   8763eb5db6fdb091649f5039b3e9475a
#
_cell.length_a   1.000
_cell.length_b   1.000
_cell.length_c   1.000
_cell.angle_alpha   90.00
_cell.angle_beta   90.00
_cell.angle_gamma   90.00
#
_symmetry.space_group_name_H-M   'P 1'
#
loop_
_entity.id
_entity.type
_entity.pdbx_description
1 polymer ?
#
loop_
_entity_poly.entity_id
_entity_poly.type
_entity_poly.pdbx_seq_one_letter_code
_entity_poly.pdbx_strand_id
1 'polypeptide(L)'
;MRGVIFAALVCLIPLTAVPYGTFEPWWKAAFVCAVFGICILAIVEGVISGSLYVGPRSILLPMLALAAFAYFQTVSLGAIDDPGQTGIQPWNAISADPYQSRFFVLQILALTVCLALLYRYASDERRMRILIYVVIGVAVASAIFGMLRQTAQQQEIGFALPLLKRNQGYAQFLNKNHFAYLMEMAFGLGIGLMFTRSLKRDRLLIYLALLFPIWLGLVLSNSRGGILAMLAQVIVASLWLLKPRFPVRVALLVVMVVAVLLGTLWVGGDKLATNIESAGTDFSGDSSRDGASRNEIWRATLKMFAAHPIAGVGFGGYWIGITAFHDASGTLTPQEAHNEYLEVLSSGGVIGFAIAIWFVVMVVRRLQTNLQSDDGELRAIRVGALLAIAGVVVHSLVDFGLHMMSNALIFIVLLMLATASVHKKIIDPSVQQQ
;
A
#
# COMPACT_ATOMS: atom_id res chain seq x y z
N MET A 1 -23.67 -17.50 6.59
CA MET A 1 -23.36 -16.41 5.63
C MET A 1 -22.18 -15.55 6.09
N ARG A 2 -22.13 -14.99 7.32
CA ARG A 2 -21.02 -14.15 7.84
C ARG A 2 -19.63 -14.77 7.72
N GLY A 3 -19.50 -16.08 8.02
CA GLY A 3 -18.21 -16.79 7.89
C GLY A 3 -17.74 -16.93 6.44
N VAL A 4 -18.67 -17.16 5.50
CA VAL A 4 -18.37 -17.25 4.06
C VAL A 4 -17.89 -15.91 3.51
N ILE A 5 -18.57 -14.80 3.87
CA ILE A 5 -18.17 -13.45 3.46
C ILE A 5 -16.77 -13.12 4.02
N PHE A 6 -16.52 -13.42 5.29
CA PHE A 6 -15.18 -13.23 5.86
C PHE A 6 -14.12 -14.08 5.17
N ALA A 7 -14.40 -15.36 4.90
CA ALA A 7 -13.47 -16.23 4.17
C ALA A 7 -13.18 -15.70 2.76
N ALA A 8 -14.21 -15.21 2.04
CA ALA A 8 -14.04 -14.60 0.74
C ALA A 8 -13.12 -13.35 0.79
N LEU A 9 -13.32 -12.46 1.79
CA LEU A 9 -12.43 -11.30 2.01
C LEU A 9 -10.99 -11.72 2.31
N VAL A 10 -10.77 -12.77 3.10
CA VAL A 10 -9.46 -13.32 3.40
C VAL A 10 -8.80 -13.89 2.14
N CYS A 11 -9.55 -14.63 1.32
CA CYS A 11 -9.04 -15.21 0.06
C CYS A 11 -8.66 -14.16 -0.98
N LEU A 12 -9.25 -12.95 -0.96
CA LEU A 12 -8.83 -11.88 -1.87
C LEU A 12 -7.35 -11.52 -1.71
N ILE A 13 -6.78 -11.63 -0.49
CA ILE A 13 -5.39 -11.24 -0.23
C ILE A 13 -4.40 -12.09 -1.04
N PRO A 14 -4.37 -13.43 -0.94
CA PRO A 14 -3.48 -14.24 -1.77
C PRO A 14 -3.87 -14.20 -3.26
N LEU A 15 -5.16 -14.14 -3.60
CA LEU A 15 -5.61 -14.08 -4.98
C LEU A 15 -5.16 -12.82 -5.71
N THR A 16 -5.06 -11.68 -5.04
CA THR A 16 -4.53 -10.45 -5.64
C THR A 16 -3.00 -10.42 -5.68
N ALA A 17 -2.33 -11.09 -4.74
CA ALA A 17 -0.87 -11.09 -4.68
C ALA A 17 -0.24 -11.94 -5.80
N VAL A 18 -0.83 -13.11 -6.12
CA VAL A 18 -0.25 -14.08 -7.05
C VAL A 18 -0.13 -13.56 -8.49
N PRO A 19 -1.17 -12.97 -9.15
CA PRO A 19 -1.06 -12.53 -10.52
C PRO A 19 -0.37 -11.16 -10.61
N TYR A 20 0.96 -11.14 -10.53
CA TYR A 20 1.80 -9.92 -10.64
C TYR A 20 1.43 -8.79 -9.66
N GLY A 21 0.83 -9.13 -8.50
CA GLY A 21 0.25 -8.14 -7.60
C GLY A 21 -1.01 -7.47 -8.16
N THR A 22 -1.70 -8.10 -9.10
CA THR A 22 -2.88 -7.57 -9.79
C THR A 22 -2.53 -6.28 -10.56
N PHE A 23 -1.45 -6.32 -11.32
CA PHE A 23 -1.00 -5.22 -12.18
C PHE A 23 -1.87 -5.07 -13.42
N GLU A 24 -2.15 -6.17 -14.13
CA GLU A 24 -2.88 -6.20 -15.39
C GLU A 24 -4.31 -5.67 -15.26
N PRO A 25 -4.82 -4.87 -16.23
CA PRO A 25 -6.15 -4.26 -16.15
C PRO A 25 -7.29 -5.25 -15.96
N TRP A 26 -7.22 -6.42 -16.57
CA TRP A 26 -8.25 -7.45 -16.44
C TRP A 26 -8.27 -8.11 -15.05
N TRP A 27 -7.10 -8.27 -14.39
CA TRP A 27 -7.04 -8.71 -12.99
C TRP A 27 -7.59 -7.66 -12.04
N LYS A 28 -7.35 -6.36 -12.32
CA LYS A 28 -7.95 -5.26 -11.56
C LYS A 28 -9.48 -5.27 -11.72
N ALA A 29 -9.98 -5.50 -12.94
CA ALA A 29 -11.42 -5.64 -13.20
C ALA A 29 -12.02 -6.86 -12.49
N ALA A 30 -11.33 -8.02 -12.50
CA ALA A 30 -11.75 -9.22 -11.78
C ALA A 30 -11.84 -8.97 -10.26
N PHE A 31 -10.86 -8.24 -9.68
CA PHE A 31 -10.91 -7.81 -8.28
C PHE A 31 -12.15 -6.94 -7.99
N VAL A 32 -12.41 -5.93 -8.81
CA VAL A 32 -13.58 -5.04 -8.67
C VAL A 32 -14.87 -5.86 -8.69
N CYS A 33 -15.03 -6.76 -9.68
CA CYS A 33 -16.18 -7.66 -9.78
C CYS A 33 -16.34 -8.56 -8.54
N ALA A 34 -15.24 -9.14 -8.05
CA ALA A 34 -15.24 -9.99 -6.86
C ALA A 34 -15.71 -9.22 -5.62
N VAL A 35 -15.19 -8.00 -5.40
CA VAL A 35 -15.59 -7.16 -4.26
C VAL A 35 -17.07 -6.79 -4.34
N PHE A 36 -17.57 -6.39 -5.50
CA PHE A 36 -19.00 -6.09 -5.66
C PHE A 36 -19.89 -7.33 -5.53
N GLY A 37 -19.41 -8.51 -5.99
CA GLY A 37 -20.08 -9.78 -5.74
C GLY A 37 -20.20 -10.11 -4.25
N ILE A 38 -19.11 -9.92 -3.48
CA ILE A 38 -19.13 -10.07 -2.01
C ILE A 38 -20.05 -9.02 -1.37
N CYS A 39 -20.11 -7.79 -1.92
CA CYS A 39 -21.01 -6.75 -1.44
C CYS A 39 -22.49 -7.15 -1.59
N ILE A 40 -22.88 -7.74 -2.73
CA ILE A 40 -24.24 -8.27 -2.94
C ILE A 40 -24.57 -9.32 -1.87
N LEU A 41 -23.66 -10.26 -1.61
CA LEU A 41 -23.86 -11.26 -0.55
C LEU A 41 -24.00 -10.61 0.85
N ALA A 42 -23.24 -9.53 1.10
CA ALA A 42 -23.30 -8.79 2.34
C ALA A 42 -24.61 -7.99 2.50
N ILE A 43 -25.17 -7.46 1.41
CA ILE A 43 -26.49 -6.79 1.41
C ILE A 43 -27.56 -7.84 1.74
N VAL A 44 -27.55 -9.00 1.09
CA VAL A 44 -28.49 -10.09 1.36
C VAL A 44 -28.38 -10.52 2.83
N GLU A 45 -27.17 -10.70 3.35
CA GLU A 45 -26.95 -11.01 4.79
C GLU A 45 -27.50 -9.91 5.69
N GLY A 46 -27.28 -8.65 5.31
CA GLY A 46 -27.74 -7.47 6.05
C GLY A 46 -29.27 -7.39 6.13
N VAL A 47 -29.97 -7.66 5.03
CA VAL A 47 -31.43 -7.72 4.98
C VAL A 47 -31.96 -8.86 5.86
N ILE A 48 -31.38 -10.06 5.74
CA ILE A 48 -31.80 -11.23 6.55
C ILE A 48 -31.55 -11.00 8.04
N SER A 49 -30.40 -10.38 8.40
CA SER A 49 -30.03 -10.14 9.81
C SER A 49 -30.63 -8.88 10.42
N GLY A 50 -31.33 -8.05 9.64
CA GLY A 50 -31.90 -6.77 10.07
C GLY A 50 -30.85 -5.71 10.45
N SER A 51 -29.60 -5.85 10.00
CA SER A 51 -28.49 -5.00 10.38
C SER A 51 -27.62 -4.64 9.18
N LEU A 52 -27.47 -3.35 8.88
CA LEU A 52 -26.63 -2.79 7.80
C LEU A 52 -25.54 -1.87 8.36
N TYR A 53 -24.69 -2.37 9.26
CA TYR A 53 -23.54 -1.62 9.73
C TYR A 53 -22.46 -1.58 8.65
N VAL A 54 -22.00 -0.39 8.25
CA VAL A 54 -20.99 -0.17 7.19
C VAL A 54 -19.63 0.35 7.70
N GLY A 55 -19.47 0.54 9.00
CA GLY A 55 -18.23 1.04 9.58
C GLY A 55 -18.23 2.56 9.84
N PRO A 56 -17.06 3.14 10.21
CA PRO A 56 -16.94 4.54 10.59
C PRO A 56 -17.05 5.46 9.38
N ARG A 57 -18.11 6.27 9.32
CA ARG A 57 -18.34 7.25 8.26
C ARG A 57 -17.17 8.21 8.07
N SER A 58 -16.46 8.58 9.15
CA SER A 58 -15.31 9.47 9.11
C SER A 58 -14.18 9.00 8.18
N ILE A 59 -14.01 7.67 8.02
CA ILE A 59 -12.99 7.09 7.14
C ILE A 59 -13.55 6.85 5.72
N LEU A 60 -14.81 6.42 5.62
CA LEU A 60 -15.41 6.08 4.31
C LEU A 60 -15.77 7.32 3.49
N LEU A 61 -16.20 8.43 4.14
CA LEU A 61 -16.61 9.65 3.44
C LEU A 61 -15.50 10.29 2.60
N PRO A 62 -14.25 10.46 3.08
CA PRO A 62 -13.18 10.98 2.23
C PRO A 62 -12.89 10.10 1.01
N MET A 63 -12.96 8.77 1.14
CA MET A 63 -12.77 7.85 0.02
C MET A 63 -13.90 7.99 -1.01
N LEU A 64 -15.14 8.11 -0.56
CA LEU A 64 -16.29 8.38 -1.44
C LEU A 64 -16.19 9.76 -2.08
N ALA A 65 -15.72 10.77 -1.35
CA ALA A 65 -15.48 12.11 -1.89
C ALA A 65 -14.41 12.09 -2.98
N LEU A 66 -13.33 11.31 -2.79
CA LEU A 66 -12.30 11.11 -3.82
C LEU A 66 -12.88 10.45 -5.07
N ALA A 67 -13.69 9.39 -4.91
CA ALA A 67 -14.35 8.73 -6.03
C ALA A 67 -15.32 9.67 -6.78
N ALA A 68 -16.11 10.46 -6.04
CA ALA A 68 -17.02 11.44 -6.63
C ALA A 68 -16.29 12.56 -7.36
N PHE A 69 -15.18 13.05 -6.80
CA PHE A 69 -14.35 14.07 -7.43
C PHE A 69 -13.64 13.52 -8.68
N ALA A 70 -13.06 12.31 -8.63
CA ALA A 70 -12.45 11.67 -9.79
C ALA A 70 -13.50 11.41 -10.90
N TYR A 71 -14.74 11.05 -10.55
CA TYR A 71 -15.82 10.94 -11.50
C TYR A 71 -16.19 12.29 -12.12
N PHE A 72 -16.26 13.35 -11.32
CA PHE A 72 -16.50 14.72 -11.80
C PHE A 72 -15.43 15.15 -12.82
N GLN A 73 -14.17 14.79 -12.63
CA GLN A 73 -13.10 15.07 -13.59
C GLN A 73 -13.35 14.43 -14.98
N THR A 74 -14.22 13.41 -15.09
CA THR A 74 -14.55 12.74 -16.36
C THR A 74 -15.69 13.41 -17.14
N VAL A 75 -16.35 14.41 -16.55
CA VAL A 75 -17.45 15.13 -17.20
C VAL A 75 -16.89 16.05 -18.27
N SER A 76 -17.45 15.96 -19.47
CA SER A 76 -17.10 16.85 -20.57
C SER A 76 -17.65 18.25 -20.31
N LEU A 77 -16.76 19.23 -20.21
CA LEU A 77 -17.08 20.65 -20.03
C LEU A 77 -16.94 21.46 -21.33
N GLY A 78 -16.81 20.78 -22.48
CA GLY A 78 -16.43 21.38 -23.75
C GLY A 78 -14.90 21.33 -23.96
N ALA A 79 -14.42 21.86 -25.08
CA ALA A 79 -12.98 21.96 -25.32
C ALA A 79 -12.35 22.89 -24.27
N ILE A 80 -11.45 22.34 -23.46
CA ILE A 80 -10.64 23.12 -22.51
C ILE A 80 -9.35 23.44 -23.26
N ASP A 81 -9.13 24.73 -23.56
CA ASP A 81 -7.84 25.18 -24.08
C ASP A 81 -6.77 24.92 -23.03
N ASP A 82 -5.83 24.04 -23.35
CA ASP A 82 -4.67 23.82 -22.50
C ASP A 82 -3.57 24.83 -22.86
N PRO A 83 -3.27 25.81 -21.99
CA PRO A 83 -2.28 26.85 -22.31
C PRO A 83 -0.84 26.33 -22.45
N GLY A 84 -0.60 25.05 -22.13
CA GLY A 84 0.72 24.42 -22.24
C GLY A 84 0.95 23.63 -23.54
N GLN A 85 -0.08 23.42 -24.36
CA GLN A 85 0.02 22.55 -25.55
C GLN A 85 0.16 23.32 -26.85
N THR A 86 1.33 23.30 -27.42
CA THR A 86 1.57 23.62 -28.82
C THR A 86 1.36 22.34 -29.66
N GLY A 87 0.16 22.12 -30.19
CA GLY A 87 -0.08 21.14 -31.24
C GLY A 87 -0.78 19.83 -30.85
N ILE A 88 -1.21 19.62 -29.62
CA ILE A 88 -2.02 18.46 -29.20
C ILE A 88 -3.50 18.86 -29.11
N GLN A 89 -4.42 17.96 -29.48
CA GLN A 89 -5.87 18.18 -29.37
C GLN A 89 -6.25 18.52 -27.93
N PRO A 90 -7.07 19.58 -27.71
CA PRO A 90 -7.52 19.93 -26.37
C PRO A 90 -8.37 18.79 -25.78
N TRP A 91 -8.23 18.54 -24.48
CA TRP A 91 -9.02 17.53 -23.78
C TRP A 91 -10.49 17.99 -23.66
N ASN A 92 -11.43 17.07 -23.91
CA ASN A 92 -12.86 17.36 -23.80
C ASN A 92 -13.40 17.31 -22.36
N ALA A 93 -12.57 17.02 -21.37
CA ALA A 93 -12.91 16.92 -19.95
C ALA A 93 -11.78 17.50 -19.09
N ILE A 94 -11.97 17.62 -17.78
CA ILE A 94 -10.90 17.97 -16.85
C ILE A 94 -9.80 16.90 -16.86
N SER A 95 -10.22 15.62 -16.92
CA SER A 95 -9.26 14.52 -17.04
C SER A 95 -8.70 14.42 -18.45
N ALA A 96 -7.38 14.26 -18.54
CA ALA A 96 -6.67 13.96 -19.77
C ALA A 96 -7.01 12.57 -20.34
N ASP A 97 -7.40 11.62 -19.48
CA ASP A 97 -7.91 10.30 -19.85
C ASP A 97 -9.19 9.98 -19.05
N PRO A 98 -10.38 10.38 -19.53
CA PRO A 98 -11.64 10.10 -18.86
C PRO A 98 -11.96 8.60 -18.72
N TYR A 99 -11.43 7.75 -19.60
CA TYR A 99 -11.63 6.30 -19.53
C TYR A 99 -10.87 5.71 -18.33
N GLN A 100 -9.59 6.00 -18.21
CA GLN A 100 -8.79 5.54 -17.08
C GLN A 100 -9.26 6.15 -15.75
N SER A 101 -9.74 7.40 -15.77
CA SER A 101 -10.32 8.03 -14.58
C SER A 101 -11.60 7.31 -14.11
N ARG A 102 -12.48 6.86 -15.02
CA ARG A 102 -13.64 6.04 -14.65
C ARG A 102 -13.22 4.69 -14.07
N PHE A 103 -12.17 4.10 -14.61
CA PHE A 103 -11.63 2.85 -14.07
C PHE A 103 -11.03 3.05 -12.68
N PHE A 104 -10.31 4.16 -12.45
CA PHE A 104 -9.83 4.57 -11.12
C PHE A 104 -11.00 4.72 -10.13
N VAL A 105 -12.11 5.38 -10.54
CA VAL A 105 -13.31 5.51 -9.70
C VAL A 105 -13.84 4.14 -9.26
N LEU A 106 -13.95 3.18 -10.18
CA LEU A 106 -14.39 1.81 -9.85
C LEU A 106 -13.45 1.12 -8.86
N GLN A 107 -12.13 1.31 -8.98
CA GLN A 107 -11.15 0.76 -8.07
C GLN A 107 -11.29 1.38 -6.66
N ILE A 108 -11.41 2.70 -6.55
CA ILE A 108 -11.58 3.39 -5.26
C ILE A 108 -12.92 3.00 -4.61
N LEU A 109 -14.00 2.87 -5.38
CA LEU A 109 -15.28 2.37 -4.87
C LEU A 109 -15.16 0.93 -4.37
N ALA A 110 -14.49 0.05 -5.11
CA ALA A 110 -14.26 -1.33 -4.68
C ALA A 110 -13.43 -1.40 -3.38
N LEU A 111 -12.34 -0.60 -3.26
CA LEU A 111 -11.55 -0.51 -2.04
C LEU A 111 -12.36 0.06 -0.86
N THR A 112 -13.23 1.05 -1.10
CA THR A 112 -14.12 1.62 -0.08
C THR A 112 -15.13 0.59 0.41
N VAL A 113 -15.74 -0.16 -0.51
CA VAL A 113 -16.67 -1.26 -0.19
C VAL A 113 -15.92 -2.36 0.58
N CYS A 114 -14.72 -2.75 0.12
CA CYS A 114 -13.90 -3.74 0.80
C CYS A 114 -13.59 -3.32 2.25
N LEU A 115 -13.23 -2.06 2.48
CA LEU A 115 -13.00 -1.51 3.83
C LEU A 115 -14.28 -1.58 4.68
N ALA A 116 -15.43 -1.21 4.12
CA ALA A 116 -16.72 -1.30 4.82
C ALA A 116 -17.07 -2.74 5.19
N LEU A 117 -16.83 -3.70 4.30
CA LEU A 117 -17.01 -5.13 4.55
C LEU A 117 -16.05 -5.64 5.63
N LEU A 118 -14.79 -5.23 5.60
CA LEU A 118 -13.81 -5.57 6.64
C LEU A 118 -14.24 -5.02 8.01
N TYR A 119 -14.74 -3.79 8.10
CA TYR A 119 -15.29 -3.27 9.36
C TYR A 119 -16.46 -4.08 9.86
N ARG A 120 -17.33 -4.58 8.98
CA ARG A 120 -18.49 -5.38 9.36
C ARG A 120 -18.14 -6.79 9.77
N TYR A 121 -17.25 -7.44 9.03
CA TYR A 121 -17.02 -8.89 9.13
C TYR A 121 -15.69 -9.27 9.78
N ALA A 122 -14.76 -8.34 10.00
CA ALA A 122 -13.43 -8.64 10.52
C ALA A 122 -13.05 -7.85 11.79
N SER A 123 -13.97 -7.09 12.40
CA SER A 123 -13.67 -6.20 13.55
C SER A 123 -13.60 -6.94 14.90
N ASP A 124 -13.56 -8.26 14.96
CA ASP A 124 -13.23 -9.01 16.16
C ASP A 124 -11.75 -9.40 16.19
N GLU A 125 -11.18 -9.51 17.40
CA GLU A 125 -9.75 -9.74 17.62
C GLU A 125 -9.23 -11.02 16.95
N ARG A 126 -10.02 -12.11 16.94
CA ARG A 126 -9.64 -13.36 16.30
C ARG A 126 -9.54 -13.20 14.79
N ARG A 127 -10.48 -12.51 14.16
CA ARG A 127 -10.48 -12.28 12.70
C ARG A 127 -9.41 -11.30 12.29
N MET A 128 -9.14 -10.26 13.10
CA MET A 128 -8.00 -9.37 12.90
C MET A 128 -6.67 -10.14 12.87
N ARG A 129 -6.47 -11.09 13.80
CA ARG A 129 -5.28 -11.95 13.80
C ARG A 129 -5.19 -12.83 12.57
N ILE A 130 -6.31 -13.41 12.11
CA ILE A 130 -6.33 -14.20 10.87
C ILE A 130 -5.85 -13.35 9.70
N LEU A 131 -6.35 -12.12 9.55
CA LEU A 131 -5.90 -11.21 8.49
C LEU A 131 -4.39 -10.93 8.58
N ILE A 132 -3.87 -10.67 9.78
CA ILE A 132 -2.44 -10.43 9.99
C ILE A 132 -1.63 -11.67 9.58
N TYR A 133 -2.02 -12.86 10.02
CA TYR A 133 -1.32 -14.09 9.67
C TYR A 133 -1.38 -14.40 8.17
N VAL A 134 -2.49 -14.09 7.51
CA VAL A 134 -2.61 -14.25 6.06
C VAL A 134 -1.69 -13.27 5.32
N VAL A 135 -1.64 -12.00 5.71
CA VAL A 135 -0.72 -11.02 5.13
C VAL A 135 0.75 -11.45 5.32
N ILE A 136 1.13 -11.84 6.55
CA ILE A 136 2.48 -12.34 6.83
C ILE A 136 2.77 -13.61 6.04
N GLY A 137 1.83 -14.55 5.97
CA GLY A 137 1.97 -15.80 5.22
C GLY A 137 2.17 -15.57 3.71
N VAL A 138 1.40 -14.65 3.11
CA VAL A 138 1.58 -14.24 1.71
C VAL A 138 2.94 -13.60 1.50
N ALA A 139 3.39 -12.72 2.41
CA ALA A 139 4.69 -12.09 2.31
C ALA A 139 5.84 -13.10 2.43
N VAL A 140 5.77 -14.05 3.37
CA VAL A 140 6.76 -15.13 3.52
C VAL A 140 6.80 -16.01 2.26
N ALA A 141 5.65 -16.44 1.74
CA ALA A 141 5.56 -17.22 0.52
C ALA A 141 6.14 -16.45 -0.67
N SER A 142 5.82 -15.16 -0.81
CA SER A 142 6.38 -14.29 -1.84
C SER A 142 7.89 -14.10 -1.71
N ALA A 143 8.41 -13.96 -0.48
CA ALA A 143 9.85 -13.86 -0.24
C ALA A 143 10.59 -15.14 -0.62
N ILE A 144 10.07 -16.29 -0.21
CA ILE A 144 10.63 -17.61 -0.59
C ILE A 144 10.58 -17.79 -2.10
N PHE A 145 9.45 -17.48 -2.74
CA PHE A 145 9.33 -17.56 -4.21
C PHE A 145 10.34 -16.62 -4.90
N GLY A 146 10.56 -15.41 -4.37
CA GLY A 146 11.56 -14.48 -4.88
C GLY A 146 12.98 -15.02 -4.81
N MET A 147 13.35 -15.62 -3.68
CA MET A 147 14.67 -16.27 -3.49
C MET A 147 14.84 -17.45 -4.44
N LEU A 148 13.84 -18.33 -4.56
CA LEU A 148 13.88 -19.47 -5.48
C LEU A 148 14.00 -19.01 -6.93
N ARG A 149 13.21 -18.00 -7.33
CA ARG A 149 13.28 -17.43 -8.68
C ARG A 149 14.65 -16.83 -8.97
N GLN A 150 15.29 -16.19 -8.00
CA GLN A 150 16.62 -15.60 -8.16
C GLN A 150 17.72 -16.65 -8.29
N THR A 151 17.64 -17.76 -7.56
CA THR A 151 18.59 -18.88 -7.67
C THR A 151 18.39 -19.66 -8.96
N ALA A 152 17.15 -19.80 -9.44
CA ALA A 152 16.79 -20.46 -10.69
C ALA A 152 16.91 -19.57 -11.94
N GLN A 153 17.70 -18.51 -11.91
CA GLN A 153 17.80 -17.44 -12.94
C GLN A 153 17.98 -17.89 -14.38
N GLN A 154 18.27 -19.17 -14.61
CA GLN A 154 18.52 -19.73 -15.92
C GLN A 154 17.25 -20.21 -16.66
N GLN A 155 16.12 -20.31 -15.96
CA GLN A 155 14.89 -20.88 -16.53
C GLN A 155 13.73 -19.87 -16.45
N GLU A 156 13.01 -19.70 -17.56
CA GLU A 156 11.74 -18.96 -17.59
C GLU A 156 10.69 -19.79 -16.83
N ILE A 157 10.08 -19.20 -15.79
CA ILE A 157 8.93 -19.78 -15.08
C ILE A 157 7.65 -19.45 -15.90
N GLY A 158 7.74 -19.63 -17.22
CA GLY A 158 6.89 -18.97 -18.20
C GLY A 158 5.45 -19.43 -18.27
N PHE A 159 5.10 -20.64 -17.86
CA PHE A 159 3.74 -21.15 -18.11
C PHE A 159 2.70 -20.61 -17.10
N ALA A 160 3.09 -20.34 -15.85
CA ALA A 160 2.18 -19.85 -14.81
C ALA A 160 2.14 -18.33 -14.76
N LEU A 161 3.27 -17.66 -15.00
CA LEU A 161 3.42 -16.21 -14.96
C LEU A 161 4.28 -15.73 -16.16
N PRO A 162 3.71 -15.72 -17.39
CA PRO A 162 4.45 -15.48 -18.63
C PRO A 162 5.09 -14.09 -18.74
N LEU A 163 4.61 -13.07 -17.99
CA LEU A 163 5.18 -11.73 -18.02
C LEU A 163 6.47 -11.60 -17.19
N LEU A 164 6.81 -12.60 -16.36
CA LEU A 164 8.03 -12.57 -15.56
C LEU A 164 9.24 -12.91 -16.43
N LYS A 165 9.92 -11.87 -16.91
CA LYS A 165 11.16 -12.00 -17.67
C LYS A 165 12.37 -12.12 -16.74
N ARG A 166 13.45 -12.72 -17.25
CA ARG A 166 14.75 -12.80 -16.60
C ARG A 166 15.25 -11.40 -16.22
N ASN A 167 15.80 -11.25 -15.02
CA ASN A 167 16.34 -9.98 -14.48
C ASN A 167 15.34 -8.82 -14.34
N GLN A 168 14.03 -9.08 -14.47
CA GLN A 168 13.00 -8.05 -14.30
C GLN A 168 12.16 -8.31 -13.05
N GLY A 169 11.95 -7.26 -12.24
CA GLY A 169 11.15 -7.34 -11.02
C GLY A 169 11.76 -8.23 -9.92
N TYR A 170 10.94 -8.63 -8.96
CA TYR A 170 11.30 -9.59 -7.91
C TYR A 170 10.08 -10.40 -7.48
N ALA A 171 10.29 -11.67 -7.10
CA ALA A 171 9.23 -12.64 -6.83
C ALA A 171 8.20 -12.67 -7.98
N GLN A 172 6.90 -12.53 -7.67
CA GLN A 172 5.84 -12.45 -8.67
C GLN A 172 5.58 -11.03 -9.20
N PHE A 173 6.25 -10.00 -8.68
CA PHE A 173 6.05 -8.62 -9.11
C PHE A 173 6.97 -8.24 -10.28
N LEU A 174 6.41 -7.48 -11.25
CA LEU A 174 7.16 -6.93 -12.38
C LEU A 174 8.10 -5.80 -11.95
N ASN A 175 7.81 -5.13 -10.83
CA ASN A 175 8.66 -4.10 -10.22
C ASN A 175 9.07 -4.55 -8.82
N LYS A 176 10.38 -4.53 -8.55
CA LYS A 176 10.96 -4.87 -7.25
C LYS A 176 10.48 -4.00 -6.09
N ASN A 177 10.15 -2.73 -6.37
CA ASN A 177 9.66 -1.81 -5.35
C ASN A 177 8.24 -2.18 -4.90
N HIS A 178 7.38 -2.63 -5.83
CA HIS A 178 6.04 -3.10 -5.49
C HIS A 178 6.06 -4.35 -4.60
N PHE A 179 7.04 -5.25 -4.83
CA PHE A 179 7.30 -6.36 -3.90
C PHE A 179 7.73 -5.85 -2.52
N ALA A 180 8.59 -4.82 -2.48
CA ALA A 180 9.06 -4.25 -1.22
C ALA A 180 7.91 -3.65 -0.39
N TYR A 181 6.88 -3.04 -1.00
CA TYR A 181 5.68 -2.59 -0.29
C TYR A 181 4.97 -3.74 0.45
N LEU A 182 4.82 -4.90 -0.18
CA LEU A 182 4.27 -6.09 0.49
C LEU A 182 5.13 -6.50 1.69
N MET A 183 6.45 -6.50 1.51
CA MET A 183 7.39 -6.92 2.57
C MET A 183 7.33 -5.96 3.76
N GLU A 184 7.40 -4.64 3.53
CA GLU A 184 7.38 -3.65 4.62
C GLU A 184 6.05 -3.65 5.37
N MET A 185 4.91 -3.80 4.68
CA MET A 185 3.60 -3.89 5.34
C MET A 185 3.52 -5.12 6.26
N ALA A 186 3.97 -6.28 5.78
CA ALA A 186 4.00 -7.50 6.58
C ALA A 186 5.02 -7.43 7.72
N PHE A 187 6.18 -6.79 7.50
CA PHE A 187 7.22 -6.59 8.49
C PHE A 187 6.73 -5.72 9.65
N GLY A 188 6.07 -4.59 9.35
CA GLY A 188 5.46 -3.72 10.37
C GLY A 188 4.42 -4.45 11.22
N LEU A 189 3.54 -5.25 10.59
CA LEU A 189 2.58 -6.10 11.32
C LEU A 189 3.28 -7.12 12.21
N GLY A 190 4.30 -7.78 11.71
CA GLY A 190 5.05 -8.79 12.48
C GLY A 190 5.78 -8.19 13.68
N ILE A 191 6.41 -7.01 13.52
CA ILE A 191 6.99 -6.26 14.67
C ILE A 191 5.88 -5.97 15.68
N GLY A 192 4.71 -5.49 15.26
CA GLY A 192 3.60 -5.19 16.16
C GLY A 192 3.20 -6.36 17.03
N LEU A 193 3.16 -7.58 16.46
CA LEU A 193 2.86 -8.81 17.23
C LEU A 193 3.91 -9.11 18.31
N MET A 194 5.16 -8.68 18.11
CA MET A 194 6.22 -8.84 19.15
C MET A 194 6.00 -7.94 20.37
N PHE A 195 5.15 -6.89 20.27
CA PHE A 195 4.80 -6.00 21.37
C PHE A 195 3.68 -6.52 22.27
N THR A 196 3.14 -7.69 22.02
CA THR A 196 2.12 -8.30 22.87
C THR A 196 2.68 -8.53 24.28
N ARG A 197 1.99 -8.03 25.32
CA ARG A 197 2.44 -8.09 26.73
C ARG A 197 2.70 -9.50 27.25
N SER A 198 2.01 -10.49 26.72
CA SER A 198 2.09 -11.90 27.13
C SER A 198 2.93 -12.76 26.19
N LEU A 199 3.91 -12.16 25.48
CA LEU A 199 4.71 -12.87 24.50
C LEU A 199 5.63 -13.89 25.20
N LYS A 200 5.33 -15.19 25.03
CA LYS A 200 6.19 -16.29 25.44
C LYS A 200 7.43 -16.35 24.52
N ARG A 201 8.56 -16.86 25.05
CA ARG A 201 9.81 -17.01 24.29
C ARG A 201 9.63 -17.78 22.97
N ASP A 202 8.84 -18.85 23.01
CA ASP A 202 8.59 -19.70 21.83
C ASP A 202 7.88 -18.91 20.72
N ARG A 203 6.89 -18.08 21.05
CA ARG A 203 6.21 -17.22 20.08
C ARG A 203 7.13 -16.14 19.51
N LEU A 204 8.04 -15.60 20.33
CA LEU A 204 9.04 -14.64 19.86
C LEU A 204 9.93 -15.28 18.79
N LEU A 205 10.40 -16.52 19.00
CA LEU A 205 11.21 -17.24 18.03
C LEU A 205 10.45 -17.51 16.73
N ILE A 206 9.17 -17.87 16.80
CA ILE A 206 8.31 -18.04 15.62
C ILE A 206 8.19 -16.73 14.84
N TYR A 207 7.93 -15.60 15.51
CA TYR A 207 7.81 -14.31 14.80
C TYR A 207 9.14 -13.89 14.18
N LEU A 208 10.27 -14.10 14.85
CA LEU A 208 11.60 -13.86 14.27
C LEU A 208 11.86 -14.75 13.05
N ALA A 209 11.50 -16.03 13.11
CA ALA A 209 11.62 -16.96 11.99
C ALA A 209 10.74 -16.55 10.79
N LEU A 210 9.55 -15.96 11.01
CA LEU A 210 8.67 -15.45 9.96
C LEU A 210 9.18 -14.11 9.39
N LEU A 211 9.73 -13.23 10.23
CA LEU A 211 10.25 -11.93 9.79
C LEU A 211 11.57 -12.04 9.04
N PHE A 212 12.37 -13.07 9.31
CA PHE A 212 13.67 -13.27 8.68
C PHE A 212 13.57 -13.40 7.13
N PRO A 213 12.73 -14.29 6.55
CA PRO A 213 12.58 -14.36 5.10
C PRO A 213 11.99 -13.09 4.48
N ILE A 214 11.10 -12.37 5.19
CA ILE A 214 10.55 -11.08 4.74
C ILE A 214 11.66 -10.04 4.64
N TRP A 215 12.47 -9.90 5.69
CA TRP A 215 13.64 -9.02 5.70
C TRP A 215 14.64 -9.40 4.61
N LEU A 216 15.01 -10.67 4.52
CA LEU A 216 15.97 -11.15 3.52
C LEU A 216 15.46 -10.92 2.10
N GLY A 217 14.18 -11.24 1.83
CA GLY A 217 13.55 -10.99 0.53
C GLY A 217 13.56 -9.51 0.16
N LEU A 218 13.29 -8.61 1.11
CA LEU A 218 13.35 -7.17 0.88
C LEU A 218 14.78 -6.73 0.55
N VAL A 219 15.79 -7.17 1.29
CA VAL A 219 17.21 -6.85 1.01
C VAL A 219 17.61 -7.36 -0.36
N LEU A 220 17.30 -8.63 -0.69
CA LEU A 220 17.62 -9.25 -1.98
C LEU A 220 16.87 -8.62 -3.16
N SER A 221 15.70 -8.01 -2.93
CA SER A 221 14.98 -7.27 -3.97
C SER A 221 15.74 -6.01 -4.43
N ASN A 222 16.70 -5.54 -3.63
CA ASN A 222 17.48 -4.34 -3.88
C ASN A 222 16.60 -3.08 -4.09
N SER A 223 15.51 -2.97 -3.33
CA SER A 223 14.64 -1.80 -3.31
C SER A 223 15.13 -0.78 -2.28
N ARG A 224 15.71 0.34 -2.75
CA ARG A 224 16.19 1.43 -1.88
C ARG A 224 15.05 2.04 -1.06
N GLY A 225 13.89 2.25 -1.68
CA GLY A 225 12.69 2.77 -1.00
C GLY A 225 12.19 1.83 0.09
N GLY A 226 12.17 0.52 -0.17
CA GLY A 226 11.78 -0.49 0.81
C GLY A 226 12.74 -0.57 2.01
N ILE A 227 14.05 -0.42 1.79
CA ILE A 227 15.04 -0.37 2.87
C ILE A 227 14.81 0.87 3.75
N LEU A 228 14.60 2.05 3.13
CA LEU A 228 14.27 3.28 3.85
C LEU A 228 12.97 3.15 4.66
N ALA A 229 11.94 2.55 4.08
CA ALA A 229 10.68 2.29 4.76
C ALA A 229 10.87 1.38 5.98
N MET A 230 11.62 0.28 5.85
CA MET A 230 11.92 -0.63 6.95
C MET A 230 12.72 0.06 8.06
N LEU A 231 13.72 0.88 7.71
CA LEU A 231 14.46 1.68 8.68
C LEU A 231 13.54 2.66 9.43
N ALA A 232 12.65 3.34 8.71
CA ALA A 232 11.66 4.22 9.33
C ALA A 232 10.73 3.48 10.30
N GLN A 233 10.26 2.28 9.95
CA GLN A 233 9.47 1.43 10.84
C GLN A 233 10.22 1.07 12.12
N VAL A 234 11.50 0.71 12.01
CA VAL A 234 12.33 0.38 13.17
C VAL A 234 12.57 1.62 14.04
N ILE A 235 12.80 2.79 13.43
CA ILE A 235 12.94 4.06 14.17
C ILE A 235 11.64 4.39 14.92
N VAL A 236 10.48 4.34 14.25
CA VAL A 236 9.18 4.61 14.88
C VAL A 236 8.89 3.61 16.00
N ALA A 237 9.19 2.33 15.80
CA ALA A 237 9.06 1.30 16.82
C ALA A 237 9.98 1.59 18.02
N SER A 238 11.22 2.01 17.76
CA SER A 238 12.18 2.37 18.81
C SER A 238 11.70 3.58 19.64
N LEU A 239 11.24 4.64 18.97
CA LEU A 239 10.70 5.83 19.64
C LEU A 239 9.46 5.51 20.48
N TRP A 240 8.60 4.59 20.00
CA TRP A 240 7.43 4.14 20.76
C TRP A 240 7.82 3.35 22.02
N LEU A 241 8.96 2.64 22.00
CA LEU A 241 9.45 1.80 23.09
C LEU A 241 10.31 2.53 24.12
N LEU A 242 10.86 3.70 23.81
CA LEU A 242 11.74 4.49 24.67
C LEU A 242 11.10 4.99 25.98
N LYS A 243 10.02 4.33 26.46
CA LYS A 243 9.60 4.47 27.86
C LYS A 243 10.63 3.74 28.74
N PRO A 244 11.17 4.40 29.82
CA PRO A 244 12.37 3.97 30.55
C PRO A 244 12.32 2.60 31.26
N ARG A 245 11.27 1.82 31.08
CA ARG A 245 11.04 0.53 31.74
C ARG A 245 11.37 -0.73 30.91
N PHE A 246 11.98 -0.60 29.71
CA PHE A 246 12.21 -1.77 28.85
C PHE A 246 13.59 -1.81 28.17
N PRO A 247 14.70 -1.88 28.92
CA PRO A 247 16.05 -1.83 28.32
C PRO A 247 16.34 -2.99 27.36
N VAL A 248 15.79 -4.18 27.62
CA VAL A 248 16.01 -5.35 26.76
C VAL A 248 15.33 -5.20 25.39
N ARG A 249 14.13 -4.59 25.33
CA ARG A 249 13.43 -4.39 24.07
C ARG A 249 14.09 -3.31 23.20
N VAL A 250 14.61 -2.26 23.84
CA VAL A 250 15.42 -1.24 23.17
C VAL A 250 16.71 -1.87 22.61
N ALA A 251 17.40 -2.69 23.40
CA ALA A 251 18.59 -3.40 22.93
C ALA A 251 18.28 -4.32 21.74
N LEU A 252 17.17 -5.07 21.77
CA LEU A 252 16.74 -5.91 20.65
C LEU A 252 16.44 -5.10 19.38
N LEU A 253 15.83 -3.93 19.51
CA LEU A 253 15.58 -3.05 18.38
C LEU A 253 16.86 -2.41 17.83
N VAL A 254 17.77 -1.98 18.69
CA VAL A 254 19.09 -1.50 18.26
C VAL A 254 19.84 -2.63 17.53
N VAL A 255 19.83 -3.85 18.08
CA VAL A 255 20.41 -5.03 17.41
C VAL A 255 19.74 -5.28 16.06
N MET A 256 18.42 -5.14 15.96
CA MET A 256 17.68 -5.33 14.69
C MET A 256 17.98 -4.21 13.68
N VAL A 257 18.11 -2.95 14.12
CA VAL A 257 18.58 -1.84 13.25
C VAL A 257 19.98 -2.14 12.73
N VAL A 258 20.89 -2.49 13.64
CA VAL A 258 22.28 -2.82 13.30
C VAL A 258 22.33 -4.06 12.39
N ALA A 259 21.54 -5.08 12.66
CA ALA A 259 21.45 -6.29 11.81
C ALA A 259 20.90 -5.98 10.42
N VAL A 260 19.87 -5.11 10.31
CA VAL A 260 19.35 -4.64 9.02
C VAL A 260 20.41 -3.87 8.26
N LEU A 261 21.11 -2.94 8.92
CA LEU A 261 22.18 -2.14 8.31
C LEU A 261 23.36 -3.01 7.89
N LEU A 262 23.89 -3.83 8.79
CA LEU A 262 25.03 -4.72 8.51
C LEU A 262 24.65 -5.79 7.47
N GLY A 263 23.44 -6.37 7.56
CA GLY A 263 22.97 -7.35 6.59
C GLY A 263 22.78 -6.73 5.21
N THR A 264 22.28 -5.50 5.13
CA THR A 264 22.15 -4.75 3.87
C THR A 264 23.52 -4.45 3.28
N LEU A 265 24.50 -4.08 4.10
CA LEU A 265 25.88 -3.86 3.68
C LEU A 265 26.58 -5.16 3.26
N TRP A 266 26.35 -6.25 3.97
CA TRP A 266 27.01 -7.55 3.70
C TRP A 266 26.42 -8.26 2.46
N VAL A 267 25.10 -8.28 2.31
CA VAL A 267 24.42 -8.95 1.18
C VAL A 267 24.43 -8.08 -0.09
N GLY A 268 24.49 -6.77 0.06
CA GLY A 268 24.36 -5.79 -1.02
C GLY A 268 25.56 -4.86 -1.19
N GLY A 269 26.68 -5.08 -0.52
CA GLY A 269 27.78 -4.13 -0.44
C GLY A 269 28.25 -3.61 -1.80
N ASP A 270 28.57 -4.49 -2.74
CA ASP A 270 29.02 -4.10 -4.08
C ASP A 270 27.88 -3.47 -4.91
N LYS A 271 26.64 -4.02 -4.78
CA LYS A 271 25.46 -3.47 -5.45
C LYS A 271 24.93 -2.21 -4.73
N LEU A 272 25.15 -2.08 -3.43
CA LEU A 272 24.77 -0.89 -2.69
C LEU A 272 25.73 0.27 -2.98
N ALA A 273 27.03 0.02 -3.11
CA ALA A 273 28.02 1.01 -3.52
C ALA A 273 27.70 1.53 -4.94
N THR A 274 27.47 0.64 -5.91
CA THR A 274 27.04 1.02 -7.26
C THR A 274 25.67 1.70 -7.29
N ASN A 275 24.78 1.38 -6.35
CA ASN A 275 23.46 2.02 -6.23
C ASN A 275 23.54 3.38 -5.52
N ILE A 276 24.48 3.60 -4.60
CA ILE A 276 24.73 4.91 -4.00
C ILE A 276 25.36 5.84 -5.03
N GLU A 277 26.33 5.35 -5.82
CA GLU A 277 26.87 6.07 -6.97
C GLU A 277 25.78 6.39 -8.00
N SER A 278 24.93 5.41 -8.36
CA SER A 278 23.81 5.64 -9.28
C SER A 278 22.68 6.47 -8.65
N ALA A 279 22.55 6.55 -7.31
CA ALA A 279 21.62 7.49 -6.69
C ALA A 279 22.09 8.95 -6.85
N GLY A 280 23.40 9.20 -6.81
CA GLY A 280 23.98 10.50 -7.18
C GLY A 280 23.66 10.87 -8.62
N THR A 281 23.75 9.93 -9.56
CA THR A 281 23.44 10.15 -10.99
C THR A 281 21.93 10.23 -11.25
N ASP A 282 21.06 9.48 -10.54
CA ASP A 282 19.59 9.62 -10.61
C ASP A 282 19.12 11.02 -10.17
N PHE A 283 19.88 11.70 -9.31
CA PHE A 283 19.61 13.08 -8.87
C PHE A 283 20.41 14.15 -9.66
N SER A 284 21.53 13.81 -10.30
CA SER A 284 22.41 14.76 -10.99
C SER A 284 22.09 14.97 -12.48
N GLY A 285 21.09 14.27 -13.03
CA GLY A 285 20.61 14.53 -14.41
C GLY A 285 21.51 14.01 -15.52
N ASP A 286 22.42 13.06 -15.23
CA ASP A 286 23.24 12.43 -16.28
C ASP A 286 22.40 11.36 -17.01
N SER A 287 21.79 11.80 -18.13
CA SER A 287 20.82 11.07 -18.97
C SER A 287 21.46 9.97 -19.85
N SER A 288 22.59 9.41 -19.46
CA SER A 288 23.31 8.38 -20.24
C SER A 288 22.71 6.96 -20.14
N ARG A 289 21.56 6.79 -19.51
CA ARG A 289 20.80 5.52 -19.46
C ARG A 289 19.38 5.72 -19.98
N ASP A 290 18.87 4.76 -20.75
CA ASP A 290 17.56 4.70 -21.42
C ASP A 290 16.34 4.95 -20.51
N GLY A 291 16.18 6.15 -19.94
CA GLY A 291 15.04 6.54 -19.12
C GLY A 291 15.20 7.89 -18.44
N ALA A 292 14.12 8.64 -18.30
CA ALA A 292 14.11 9.92 -17.58
C ALA A 292 14.49 9.73 -16.11
N SER A 293 15.34 10.60 -15.57
CA SER A 293 15.67 10.60 -14.15
C SER A 293 14.44 10.98 -13.32
N ARG A 294 14.34 10.48 -12.07
CA ARG A 294 13.23 10.85 -11.16
C ARG A 294 13.13 12.37 -10.99
N ASN A 295 14.24 13.07 -10.95
CA ASN A 295 14.27 14.52 -10.83
C ASN A 295 13.62 15.22 -12.04
N GLU A 296 13.85 14.73 -13.26
CA GLU A 296 13.20 15.24 -14.49
C GLU A 296 11.70 14.97 -14.45
N ILE A 297 11.29 13.74 -14.07
CA ILE A 297 9.87 13.37 -13.91
C ILE A 297 9.21 14.30 -12.88
N TRP A 298 9.83 14.51 -11.71
CA TRP A 298 9.29 15.36 -10.66
C TRP A 298 9.17 16.82 -11.08
N ARG A 299 10.18 17.34 -11.80
CA ARG A 299 10.13 18.71 -12.36
C ARG A 299 8.99 18.85 -13.38
N ALA A 300 8.84 17.89 -14.28
CA ALA A 300 7.75 17.87 -15.25
C ALA A 300 6.38 17.76 -14.54
N THR A 301 6.26 16.91 -13.50
CA THR A 301 5.05 16.77 -12.68
C THR A 301 4.68 18.09 -11.98
N LEU A 302 5.67 18.82 -11.44
CA LEU A 302 5.42 20.11 -10.81
C LEU A 302 5.01 21.19 -11.83
N LYS A 303 5.57 21.18 -13.04
CA LYS A 303 5.13 22.05 -14.15
C LYS A 303 3.68 21.74 -14.53
N MET A 304 3.35 20.45 -14.66
CA MET A 304 1.98 19.98 -14.93
C MET A 304 1.00 20.42 -13.84
N PHE A 305 1.36 20.28 -12.56
CA PHE A 305 0.56 20.80 -11.45
C PHE A 305 0.38 22.32 -11.53
N ALA A 306 1.44 23.09 -11.83
CA ALA A 306 1.38 24.54 -11.95
C ALA A 306 0.45 25.00 -13.09
N ALA A 307 0.32 24.20 -14.17
CA ALA A 307 -0.63 24.46 -15.26
C ALA A 307 -2.07 24.10 -14.88
N HIS A 308 -2.29 23.07 -14.06
CA HIS A 308 -3.61 22.58 -13.65
C HIS A 308 -3.78 22.54 -12.11
N PRO A 309 -3.63 23.66 -11.37
CA PRO A 309 -3.46 23.65 -9.92
C PRO A 309 -4.73 23.29 -9.14
N ILE A 310 -5.93 23.57 -9.66
CA ILE A 310 -7.19 23.43 -8.93
C ILE A 310 -7.67 21.98 -8.92
N ALA A 311 -7.88 21.43 -10.11
CA ALA A 311 -8.48 20.10 -10.28
C ALA A 311 -7.51 19.03 -10.79
N GLY A 312 -6.28 19.41 -11.17
CA GLY A 312 -5.29 18.51 -11.77
C GLY A 312 -5.67 18.04 -13.16
N VAL A 313 -4.95 17.03 -13.65
CA VAL A 313 -5.15 16.45 -14.99
C VAL A 313 -6.05 15.19 -14.97
N GLY A 314 -6.67 14.90 -13.84
CA GLY A 314 -7.54 13.73 -13.64
C GLY A 314 -6.79 12.52 -13.06
N PHE A 315 -7.41 11.85 -12.10
CA PHE A 315 -6.91 10.58 -11.58
C PHE A 315 -6.97 9.52 -12.68
N GLY A 316 -5.79 8.93 -13.05
CA GLY A 316 -5.63 8.07 -14.23
C GLY A 316 -5.26 8.80 -15.51
N GLY A 317 -5.28 10.15 -15.53
CA GLY A 317 -4.87 10.99 -16.68
C GLY A 317 -3.39 11.37 -16.70
N TYR A 318 -2.62 11.02 -15.65
CA TYR A 318 -1.22 11.42 -15.48
C TYR A 318 -0.36 11.12 -16.71
N TRP A 319 -0.41 9.88 -17.21
CA TRP A 319 0.42 9.40 -18.33
C TRP A 319 0.20 10.14 -19.65
N ILE A 320 -0.99 10.70 -19.88
CA ILE A 320 -1.27 11.58 -21.01
C ILE A 320 -0.87 13.02 -20.68
N GLY A 321 -1.26 13.53 -19.51
CA GLY A 321 -0.99 14.90 -19.10
C GLY A 321 0.48 15.25 -19.06
N ILE A 322 1.34 14.33 -18.61
CA ILE A 322 2.78 14.54 -18.47
C ILE A 322 3.50 14.74 -19.82
N THR A 323 2.93 14.24 -20.92
CA THR A 323 3.56 14.34 -22.25
C THR A 323 3.77 15.77 -22.72
N ALA A 324 2.94 16.72 -22.25
CA ALA A 324 3.09 18.15 -22.57
C ALA A 324 4.22 18.85 -21.81
N PHE A 325 4.74 18.25 -20.73
CA PHE A 325 5.67 18.87 -19.79
C PHE A 325 7.02 18.14 -19.70
N HIS A 326 7.14 16.99 -20.35
CA HIS A 326 8.33 16.15 -20.32
C HIS A 326 8.98 16.12 -21.71
N ASP A 327 10.26 16.52 -21.79
CA ASP A 327 11.07 16.51 -23.03
C ASP A 327 11.56 15.07 -23.35
N ALA A 328 10.72 14.07 -23.17
CA ALA A 328 11.08 12.70 -23.49
C ALA A 328 11.32 12.56 -24.99
N SER A 329 12.49 12.10 -25.37
CA SER A 329 12.92 11.86 -26.76
C SER A 329 12.21 10.66 -27.41
N GLY A 330 10.92 10.45 -27.13
CA GLY A 330 9.99 9.66 -27.94
C GLY A 330 9.89 8.17 -27.66
N THR A 331 10.73 7.51 -26.86
CA THR A 331 10.62 6.06 -26.63
C THR A 331 10.07 5.65 -25.26
N LEU A 332 10.18 6.51 -24.24
CA LEU A 332 9.73 6.22 -22.88
C LEU A 332 9.02 7.42 -22.26
N THR A 333 7.70 7.45 -22.33
CA THR A 333 6.87 8.41 -21.58
C THR A 333 6.71 7.95 -20.14
N PRO A 334 6.94 8.81 -19.12
CA PRO A 334 6.64 8.47 -17.73
C PRO A 334 5.15 8.14 -17.57
N GLN A 335 4.84 6.97 -17.07
CA GLN A 335 3.45 6.57 -16.80
C GLN A 335 2.97 7.02 -15.43
N GLU A 336 3.92 7.23 -14.49
CA GLU A 336 3.69 7.52 -13.09
C GLU A 336 4.76 8.49 -12.57
N ALA A 337 4.44 9.27 -11.54
CA ALA A 337 5.36 10.24 -10.95
C ALA A 337 6.51 9.61 -10.14
N HIS A 338 6.46 8.31 -9.83
CA HIS A 338 7.33 7.68 -8.83
C HIS A 338 7.38 8.43 -7.49
N ASN A 339 6.27 9.04 -7.12
CA ASN A 339 6.01 9.73 -5.86
C ASN A 339 4.49 9.92 -5.73
N GLU A 340 3.84 9.16 -4.84
CA GLU A 340 2.39 9.18 -4.64
C GLU A 340 1.85 10.59 -4.32
N TYR A 341 2.61 11.38 -3.55
CA TYR A 341 2.16 12.73 -3.15
C TYR A 341 2.15 13.70 -4.32
N LEU A 342 3.19 13.68 -5.15
CA LEU A 342 3.26 14.50 -6.35
C LEU A 342 2.21 14.07 -7.37
N GLU A 343 1.95 12.76 -7.46
CA GLU A 343 0.95 12.24 -8.37
C GLU A 343 -0.47 12.60 -7.95
N VAL A 344 -0.81 12.46 -6.66
CA VAL A 344 -2.10 12.94 -6.13
C VAL A 344 -2.25 14.45 -6.34
N LEU A 345 -1.18 15.22 -6.14
CA LEU A 345 -1.20 16.67 -6.32
C LEU A 345 -1.41 17.06 -7.80
N SER A 346 -0.72 16.41 -8.73
CA SER A 346 -0.83 16.72 -10.16
C SER A 346 -2.11 16.17 -10.81
N SER A 347 -2.55 14.99 -10.39
CA SER A 347 -3.78 14.35 -10.91
C SER A 347 -5.05 14.93 -10.30
N GLY A 348 -5.01 15.31 -9.01
CA GLY A 348 -6.18 15.81 -8.27
C GLY A 348 -6.18 17.31 -8.01
N GLY A 349 -5.09 18.00 -8.30
CA GLY A 349 -4.92 19.40 -7.92
C GLY A 349 -5.02 19.62 -6.40
N VAL A 350 -5.23 20.86 -5.99
CA VAL A 350 -5.42 21.23 -4.58
C VAL A 350 -6.68 20.57 -4.00
N ILE A 351 -7.74 20.37 -4.79
CA ILE A 351 -8.98 19.72 -4.32
C ILE A 351 -8.70 18.25 -3.97
N GLY A 352 -8.11 17.47 -4.89
CA GLY A 352 -7.78 16.07 -4.64
C GLY A 352 -6.80 15.90 -3.48
N PHE A 353 -5.80 16.78 -3.38
CA PHE A 353 -4.84 16.78 -2.28
C PHE A 353 -5.48 17.13 -0.93
N ALA A 354 -6.44 18.09 -0.90
CA ALA A 354 -7.19 18.40 0.31
C ALA A 354 -8.07 17.22 0.79
N ILE A 355 -8.68 16.47 -0.14
CA ILE A 355 -9.43 15.26 0.18
C ILE A 355 -8.48 14.18 0.76
N ALA A 356 -7.28 14.02 0.20
CA ALA A 356 -6.27 13.09 0.73
C ALA A 356 -5.82 13.50 2.14
N ILE A 357 -5.57 14.79 2.41
CA ILE A 357 -5.27 15.30 3.74
C ILE A 357 -6.43 15.03 4.71
N TRP A 358 -7.67 15.28 4.31
CA TRP A 358 -8.84 14.97 5.12
C TRP A 358 -8.88 13.50 5.52
N PHE A 359 -8.66 12.60 4.56
CA PHE A 359 -8.57 11.16 4.83
C PHE A 359 -7.49 10.84 5.87
N VAL A 360 -6.26 11.33 5.67
CA VAL A 360 -5.13 11.10 6.60
C VAL A 360 -5.45 11.62 8.00
N VAL A 361 -6.02 12.82 8.13
CA VAL A 361 -6.42 13.39 9.42
C VAL A 361 -7.43 12.51 10.14
N MET A 362 -8.43 11.98 9.42
CA MET A 362 -9.44 11.09 10.01
C MET A 362 -8.83 9.76 10.47
N VAL A 363 -7.91 9.18 9.67
CA VAL A 363 -7.18 7.95 10.04
C VAL A 363 -6.35 8.18 11.31
N VAL A 364 -5.56 9.26 11.35
CA VAL A 364 -4.69 9.59 12.49
C VAL A 364 -5.51 9.81 13.77
N ARG A 365 -6.57 10.62 13.70
CA ARG A 365 -7.45 10.87 14.85
C ARG A 365 -8.04 9.58 15.41
N ARG A 366 -8.53 8.71 14.53
CA ARG A 366 -9.15 7.46 14.96
C ARG A 366 -8.13 6.47 15.51
N LEU A 367 -6.96 6.37 14.90
CA LEU A 367 -5.86 5.56 15.41
C LEU A 367 -5.42 6.04 16.81
N GLN A 368 -5.27 7.35 17.01
CA GLN A 368 -4.92 7.92 18.32
C GLN A 368 -5.96 7.57 19.39
N THR A 369 -7.25 7.72 19.09
CA THR A 369 -8.33 7.33 19.99
C THR A 369 -8.27 5.86 20.37
N ASN A 370 -8.09 4.98 19.38
CA ASN A 370 -8.00 3.54 19.61
C ASN A 370 -6.75 3.15 20.42
N LEU A 371 -5.59 3.77 20.15
CA LEU A 371 -4.35 3.51 20.90
C LEU A 371 -4.43 3.94 22.37
N GLN A 372 -5.28 4.93 22.69
CA GLN A 372 -5.52 5.37 24.07
C GLN A 372 -6.48 4.45 24.82
N SER A 373 -7.48 3.91 24.14
CA SER A 373 -8.55 3.11 24.73
C SER A 373 -8.23 1.61 24.80
N ASP A 374 -7.40 1.10 23.87
CA ASP A 374 -7.07 -0.30 23.77
C ASP A 374 -5.85 -0.66 24.65
N ASP A 375 -5.88 -1.88 25.20
CA ASP A 375 -4.78 -2.47 25.95
C ASP A 375 -4.41 -3.86 25.36
N GLY A 376 -3.32 -4.44 25.86
CA GLY A 376 -2.94 -5.80 25.55
C GLY A 376 -2.74 -6.05 24.05
N GLU A 377 -3.47 -7.04 23.52
CA GLU A 377 -3.29 -7.55 22.16
C GLU A 377 -3.83 -6.59 21.09
N LEU A 378 -4.97 -5.94 21.34
CA LEU A 378 -5.51 -4.94 20.41
C LEU A 378 -4.53 -3.78 20.20
N ARG A 379 -3.90 -3.33 21.26
CA ARG A 379 -2.86 -2.30 21.16
C ARG A 379 -1.67 -2.76 20.32
N ALA A 380 -1.24 -4.02 20.46
CA ALA A 380 -0.17 -4.60 19.65
C ALA A 380 -0.56 -4.63 18.15
N ILE A 381 -1.81 -5.02 17.82
CA ILE A 381 -2.34 -4.98 16.46
C ILE A 381 -2.31 -3.55 15.90
N ARG A 382 -2.75 -2.53 16.70
CA ARG A 382 -2.72 -1.12 16.29
C ARG A 382 -1.31 -0.62 16.03
N VAL A 383 -0.37 -0.96 16.91
CA VAL A 383 1.04 -0.61 16.75
C VAL A 383 1.61 -1.24 15.49
N GLY A 384 1.32 -2.52 15.22
CA GLY A 384 1.74 -3.17 13.99
C GLY A 384 1.19 -2.50 12.73
N ALA A 385 -0.10 -2.15 12.74
CA ALA A 385 -0.72 -1.42 11.64
C ALA A 385 -0.11 0.00 11.46
N LEU A 386 0.17 0.72 12.57
CA LEU A 386 0.86 2.02 12.53
C LEU A 386 2.25 1.89 11.90
N LEU A 387 3.03 0.90 12.32
CA LEU A 387 4.38 0.68 11.79
C LEU A 387 4.32 0.35 10.28
N ALA A 388 3.40 -0.51 9.87
CA ALA A 388 3.20 -0.85 8.48
C ALA A 388 2.80 0.38 7.64
N ILE A 389 1.85 1.20 8.11
CA ILE A 389 1.44 2.45 7.47
C ILE A 389 2.62 3.44 7.40
N ALA A 390 3.43 3.56 8.46
CA ALA A 390 4.60 4.43 8.46
C ALA A 390 5.62 4.04 7.37
N GLY A 391 5.83 2.73 7.15
CA GLY A 391 6.64 2.24 6.04
C GLY A 391 6.10 2.70 4.69
N VAL A 392 4.81 2.45 4.43
CA VAL A 392 4.13 2.88 3.19
C VAL A 392 4.26 4.39 2.98
N VAL A 393 4.02 5.21 4.01
CA VAL A 393 4.15 6.69 3.94
C VAL A 393 5.56 7.10 3.51
N VAL A 394 6.61 6.47 4.03
CA VAL A 394 8.00 6.78 3.66
C VAL A 394 8.32 6.27 2.25
N HIS A 395 7.91 5.06 1.88
CA HIS A 395 8.17 4.51 0.55
C HIS A 395 7.46 5.31 -0.55
N SER A 396 6.26 5.79 -0.29
CA SER A 396 5.44 6.63 -1.20
C SER A 396 6.10 7.97 -1.57
N LEU A 397 7.15 8.41 -0.86
CA LEU A 397 7.97 9.56 -1.27
C LEU A 397 8.81 9.29 -2.52
N VAL A 398 9.08 8.02 -2.83
CA VAL A 398 10.03 7.63 -3.89
C VAL A 398 9.48 6.57 -4.85
N ASP A 399 8.25 6.12 -4.66
CA ASP A 399 7.58 5.16 -5.56
C ASP A 399 6.04 5.23 -5.45
N PHE A 400 5.32 4.41 -6.25
CA PHE A 400 3.86 4.39 -6.43
C PHE A 400 3.25 2.98 -6.16
N GLY A 401 3.68 2.33 -5.10
CA GLY A 401 3.31 0.93 -4.80
C GLY A 401 1.83 0.68 -4.51
N LEU A 402 1.05 1.71 -4.15
CA LEU A 402 -0.39 1.60 -3.91
C LEU A 402 -1.22 1.50 -5.20
N HIS A 403 -0.63 1.74 -6.38
CA HIS A 403 -1.26 1.46 -7.68
C HIS A 403 -1.39 -0.05 -7.96
N MET A 404 -0.62 -0.88 -7.23
CA MET A 404 -0.79 -2.34 -7.25
C MET A 404 -1.97 -2.73 -6.36
N MET A 405 -2.98 -3.39 -6.96
CA MET A 405 -4.21 -3.70 -6.25
C MET A 405 -3.99 -4.62 -5.04
N SER A 406 -3.00 -5.52 -5.09
CA SER A 406 -2.60 -6.32 -3.93
C SER A 406 -2.11 -5.47 -2.76
N ASN A 407 -1.26 -4.47 -3.03
CA ASN A 407 -0.73 -3.57 -2.01
C ASN A 407 -1.82 -2.63 -1.48
N ALA A 408 -2.67 -2.10 -2.39
CA ALA A 408 -3.83 -1.29 -2.00
C ALA A 408 -4.79 -2.08 -1.10
N LEU A 409 -5.09 -3.34 -1.42
CA LEU A 409 -5.93 -4.20 -0.58
C LEU A 409 -5.31 -4.44 0.80
N ILE A 410 -4.01 -4.74 0.86
CA ILE A 410 -3.32 -4.92 2.15
C ILE A 410 -3.32 -3.60 2.94
N PHE A 411 -3.11 -2.46 2.28
CA PHE A 411 -3.23 -1.15 2.91
C PHE A 411 -4.64 -0.90 3.49
N ILE A 412 -5.71 -1.30 2.79
CA ILE A 412 -7.08 -1.28 3.30
C ILE A 412 -7.24 -2.18 4.55
N VAL A 413 -6.60 -3.34 4.57
CA VAL A 413 -6.55 -4.19 5.78
C VAL A 413 -5.84 -3.47 6.92
N LEU A 414 -4.70 -2.82 6.67
CA LEU A 414 -3.99 -2.02 7.68
C LEU A 414 -4.85 -0.89 8.23
N LEU A 415 -5.57 -0.18 7.37
CA LEU A 415 -6.51 0.87 7.78
C LEU A 415 -7.60 0.32 8.70
N MET A 416 -8.20 -0.82 8.36
CA MET A 416 -9.18 -1.48 9.21
C MET A 416 -8.56 -1.87 10.55
N LEU A 417 -7.39 -2.52 10.55
CA LEU A 417 -6.68 -2.90 11.78
C LEU A 417 -6.36 -1.68 12.65
N ALA A 418 -5.99 -0.55 12.08
CA ALA A 418 -5.70 0.68 12.79
C ALA A 418 -6.94 1.38 13.37
N THR A 419 -8.07 1.33 12.66
CA THR A 419 -9.18 2.26 12.91
C THR A 419 -10.50 1.59 13.33
N ALA A 420 -10.64 0.25 13.23
CA ALA A 420 -11.85 -0.44 13.65
C ALA A 420 -12.07 -0.37 15.18
N SER A 421 -13.29 -0.12 15.61
CA SER A 421 -13.68 -0.25 17.03
C SER A 421 -14.06 -1.70 17.31
N VAL A 422 -13.41 -2.29 18.31
CA VAL A 422 -13.75 -3.64 18.77
C VAL A 422 -14.73 -3.51 19.93
N HIS A 423 -15.97 -3.94 19.71
CA HIS A 423 -16.94 -4.06 20.81
C HIS A 423 -16.54 -5.27 21.66
N LYS A 424 -15.98 -5.05 22.85
CA LYS A 424 -15.90 -6.11 23.86
C LYS A 424 -17.34 -6.57 24.10
N LYS A 425 -17.66 -7.85 23.84
CA LYS A 425 -18.89 -8.43 24.37
C LYS A 425 -18.86 -8.19 25.88
N ILE A 426 -19.74 -7.34 26.38
CA ILE A 426 -20.01 -7.28 27.80
C ILE A 426 -20.56 -8.65 28.11
N ILE A 427 -19.75 -9.51 28.73
CA ILE A 427 -20.23 -10.76 29.33
C ILE A 427 -21.08 -10.27 30.49
N ASP A 428 -22.39 -10.42 30.34
CA ASP A 428 -23.37 -10.10 31.40
C ASP A 428 -22.99 -10.91 32.66
N PRO A 429 -22.61 -10.25 33.78
CA PRO A 429 -22.19 -10.97 34.99
C PRO A 429 -23.26 -11.88 35.57
N SER A 430 -24.52 -11.73 35.13
CA SER A 430 -25.64 -12.50 35.61
C SER A 430 -25.68 -13.97 35.12
N VAL A 431 -24.87 -14.34 34.10
CA VAL A 431 -24.83 -15.71 33.55
C VAL A 431 -23.81 -16.63 34.25
N GLN A 432 -22.96 -16.10 35.16
CA GLN A 432 -22.02 -16.91 35.94
C GLN A 432 -22.53 -17.41 37.28
N GLN A 433 -23.82 -17.21 37.60
CA GLN A 433 -24.42 -17.69 38.85
C GLN A 433 -25.57 -18.71 38.64
N GLN A 434 -25.49 -19.55 37.62
CA GLN A 434 -26.34 -20.72 37.51
C GLN A 434 -25.52 -21.99 37.34
#